data_c22661a0d1ca4cbebf614c2b27f59f99
#
_entry.id   c22661a0d1ca4cbebf614c2b27f59f99
#
_cell.length_a   1.000
_cell.length_b   1.000
_cell.length_c   1.000
_cell.angle_alpha   90.00
_cell.angle_beta   90.00
_cell.angle_gamma   90.00
#
_symmetry.space_group_name_H-M   'P 1'
#
loop_
_entity.id
_entity.type
_entity.pdbx_description
1 polymer ?
#
loop_
_entity_poly.entity_id
_entity_poly.type
_entity_poly.pdbx_seq_one_letter_code
_entity_poly.pdbx_strand_id
1 'polypeptide(L)'
;RDLGLVFNTNGTLDINAGWLKNIRYAASVNYTNRHSYFQDEATNADWGYSQSMTDGAVLSNVPGRPVYLEDGTEVTRVPVGEESLKAWMLPGSYIYMYDVYGKELNTFAKLTTNFAGKTGPIHHRLILGADFRNSGNLGKGKVFDPENPPYRNLSYDFASQRNRAFKDIPFMNHLGVYAEENIQWLMGKHELNISAGIRWDKVCGFGDGFSPRINASVDIIPRHLTLRGAYGITLKAPTLLYMYPDKAYFDLVNFNNASTSAPDGQKFQVITTRVFDAENKNLEMAKNKKCELGLDLKFNKMRFFITAYQEKCDNGYTIAKSLNTFKSVPFVQYSEITPRPSDESQIANLKEIATNPYLLSYTTPMNALKYLVRGIDFDFDFGRVDAIRTAFNLNGSYMWRKSGSNNYMFWNKITGTDYSKYPHMGVFSPDYETDYSERLATNLRVIHNIPQIGLVVTLTANVIWKDRSWKSYGNDSIPIKYISRLDGKLYDFNPDDIDSEEFIGIDRRSTVNPTRLIREGVMPPLLTMNLNIT
;
A
#
# COMPACT_ATOMS: atom_id res chain seq x y z
N ARG A 1 -18.87 -9.75 -15.49
CA ARG A 1 -19.90 -10.55 -14.79
C ARG A 1 -19.34 -11.00 -13.45
N ASP A 2 -20.08 -10.74 -12.37
CA ASP A 2 -19.71 -11.19 -11.03
C ASP A 2 -20.77 -12.19 -10.54
N LEU A 3 -20.31 -13.32 -10.00
CA LEU A 3 -21.14 -14.30 -9.30
C LEU A 3 -20.61 -14.46 -7.89
N GLY A 4 -21.41 -14.15 -6.89
CA GLY A 4 -21.11 -14.35 -5.49
C GLY A 4 -21.96 -15.44 -4.87
N LEU A 5 -21.33 -16.35 -4.12
CA LEU A 5 -22.00 -17.34 -3.29
C LEU A 5 -21.54 -17.13 -1.86
N VAL A 6 -22.47 -16.90 -0.95
CA VAL A 6 -22.19 -16.69 0.46
C VAL A 6 -23.01 -17.65 1.30
N PHE A 7 -22.30 -18.45 2.09
CA PHE A 7 -22.92 -19.29 3.10
C PHE A 7 -22.47 -18.81 4.48
N ASN A 8 -23.44 -18.49 5.34
CA ASN A 8 -23.18 -18.07 6.72
C ASN A 8 -24.00 -18.92 7.69
N THR A 9 -23.37 -19.35 8.77
CA THR A 9 -24.04 -19.96 9.90
C THR A 9 -23.52 -19.37 11.20
N ASN A 10 -24.38 -19.13 12.14
CA ASN A 10 -24.04 -18.71 13.49
C ASN A 10 -25.06 -19.26 14.49
N GLY A 11 -24.63 -19.39 15.73
CA GLY A 11 -25.51 -19.86 16.79
C GLY A 11 -24.93 -19.56 18.16
N THR A 12 -25.81 -19.68 19.15
CA THR A 12 -25.48 -19.56 20.56
C THR A 12 -26.02 -20.79 21.27
N LEU A 13 -25.17 -21.42 22.07
CA LEU A 13 -25.53 -22.49 23.00
C LEU A 13 -25.50 -21.90 24.39
N ASP A 14 -26.67 -21.70 25.00
CA ASP A 14 -26.81 -21.23 26.36
C ASP A 14 -26.65 -22.41 27.32
N ILE A 15 -25.64 -22.33 28.19
CA ILE A 15 -25.28 -23.41 29.14
C ILE A 15 -25.71 -23.04 30.54
N ASN A 16 -25.44 -21.82 30.98
CA ASN A 16 -25.77 -21.27 32.31
C ASN A 16 -25.30 -22.16 33.48
N ALA A 17 -24.12 -22.80 33.35
CA ALA A 17 -23.51 -23.61 34.40
C ALA A 17 -22.44 -22.80 35.14
N GLY A 18 -22.76 -22.35 36.36
CA GLY A 18 -21.89 -21.50 37.16
C GLY A 18 -21.54 -20.19 36.44
N TRP A 19 -20.24 -19.95 36.24
CA TRP A 19 -19.76 -18.76 35.53
C TRP A 19 -19.89 -18.89 34.01
N LEU A 20 -19.89 -20.09 33.44
CA LEU A 20 -20.09 -20.32 32.01
C LEU A 20 -21.51 -20.00 31.59
N LYS A 21 -21.70 -18.99 30.77
CA LYS A 21 -23.03 -18.54 30.29
C LYS A 21 -23.39 -19.13 28.96
N ASN A 22 -22.55 -18.96 27.97
CA ASN A 22 -22.82 -19.46 26.63
C ASN A 22 -21.55 -19.66 25.79
N ILE A 23 -21.71 -20.46 24.75
CA ILE A 23 -20.74 -20.64 23.69
C ILE A 23 -21.40 -20.13 22.40
N ARG A 24 -20.70 -19.28 21.66
CA ARG A 24 -21.13 -18.75 20.36
C ARG A 24 -20.22 -19.23 19.27
N TYR A 25 -20.79 -19.63 18.17
CA TYR A 25 -20.03 -19.96 16.97
C TYR A 25 -20.50 -19.14 15.78
N ALA A 26 -19.62 -18.88 14.86
CA ALA A 26 -19.91 -18.32 13.54
C ALA A 26 -19.00 -18.96 12.51
N ALA A 27 -19.54 -19.32 11.35
CA ALA A 27 -18.75 -19.78 10.23
C ALA A 27 -19.31 -19.21 8.92
N SER A 28 -18.42 -18.90 7.99
CA SER A 28 -18.83 -18.43 6.67
C SER A 28 -17.88 -18.93 5.60
N VAL A 29 -18.47 -19.14 4.42
CA VAL A 29 -17.73 -19.40 3.17
C VAL A 29 -18.25 -18.40 2.14
N ASN A 30 -17.32 -17.64 1.58
CA ASN A 30 -17.63 -16.68 0.53
C ASN A 30 -16.79 -17.02 -0.69
N TYR A 31 -17.47 -17.32 -1.78
CA TYR A 31 -16.86 -17.55 -3.10
C TYR A 31 -17.34 -16.46 -4.05
N THR A 32 -16.39 -15.77 -4.69
CA THR A 32 -16.69 -14.75 -5.69
C THR A 32 -15.95 -15.07 -6.98
N ASN A 33 -16.70 -15.27 -8.06
CA ASN A 33 -16.15 -15.40 -9.41
C ASN A 33 -16.35 -14.07 -10.13
N ARG A 34 -15.24 -13.39 -10.41
CA ARG A 34 -15.21 -12.05 -11.02
C ARG A 34 -14.43 -12.09 -12.33
N HIS A 35 -15.01 -11.45 -13.34
CA HIS A 35 -14.33 -11.17 -14.60
C HIS A 35 -14.38 -9.66 -14.87
N SER A 36 -13.22 -9.05 -14.98
CA SER A 36 -13.04 -7.65 -15.37
C SER A 36 -12.27 -7.59 -16.67
N TYR A 37 -12.70 -6.71 -17.56
CA TYR A 37 -12.11 -6.45 -18.87
C TYR A 37 -11.63 -5.00 -18.91
N PHE A 38 -10.44 -4.80 -19.44
CA PHE A 38 -9.81 -3.48 -19.59
C PHE A 38 -9.30 -3.32 -21.01
N GLN A 39 -9.53 -2.15 -21.58
CA GLN A 39 -8.99 -1.74 -22.87
C GLN A 39 -8.47 -0.31 -22.75
N ASP A 40 -7.29 -0.05 -23.28
CA ASP A 40 -6.69 1.27 -23.28
C ASP A 40 -5.72 1.39 -24.46
N GLU A 41 -5.23 2.61 -24.73
CA GLU A 41 -4.26 2.91 -25.78
C GLU A 41 -2.88 3.19 -25.17
N ALA A 42 -1.87 2.50 -25.69
CA ALA A 42 -0.47 2.84 -25.43
C ALA A 42 -0.01 3.87 -26.45
N THR A 43 0.52 4.99 -25.99
CA THR A 43 1.12 6.04 -26.80
C THR A 43 2.59 6.22 -26.43
N ASN A 44 3.45 6.56 -27.40
CA ASN A 44 4.90 6.62 -27.22
C ASN A 44 5.49 5.31 -26.69
N ALA A 45 5.00 4.20 -27.23
CA ALA A 45 5.31 2.85 -26.76
C ALA A 45 6.57 2.25 -27.42
N ASP A 46 7.36 3.02 -28.15
CA ASP A 46 8.59 2.60 -28.85
C ASP A 46 9.63 1.97 -27.90
N TRP A 47 9.30 0.81 -27.35
CA TRP A 47 10.13 0.07 -26.40
C TRP A 47 10.15 -1.43 -26.71
N GLY A 48 11.22 -2.08 -26.28
CA GLY A 48 11.38 -3.53 -26.45
C GLY A 48 10.53 -4.32 -25.48
N TYR A 49 9.92 -5.39 -25.99
CA TYR A 49 9.17 -6.35 -25.18
C TYR A 49 9.65 -7.76 -25.50
N SER A 50 9.92 -8.55 -24.48
CA SER A 50 10.23 -9.97 -24.58
C SER A 50 9.13 -10.80 -23.94
N GLN A 51 8.83 -11.97 -24.49
CA GLN A 51 7.90 -12.92 -23.89
C GLN A 51 8.54 -13.79 -22.83
N SER A 52 9.88 -13.81 -22.71
CA SER A 52 10.59 -14.65 -21.75
C SER A 52 10.25 -14.31 -20.30
N MET A 53 10.17 -15.31 -19.47
CA MET A 53 10.02 -15.21 -18.01
C MET A 53 11.30 -15.60 -17.26
N THR A 54 12.39 -15.87 -18.00
CA THR A 54 13.66 -16.39 -17.47
C THR A 54 14.73 -15.31 -17.44
N ASP A 55 15.42 -15.17 -16.31
CA ASP A 55 16.53 -14.20 -16.17
C ASP A 55 17.70 -14.58 -17.09
N GLY A 56 18.22 -13.58 -17.81
CA GLY A 56 19.34 -13.74 -18.74
C GLY A 56 18.96 -14.36 -20.09
N ALA A 57 17.68 -14.57 -20.39
CA ALA A 57 17.23 -14.95 -21.71
C ALA A 57 17.56 -13.84 -22.73
N VAL A 58 18.01 -14.23 -23.92
CA VAL A 58 18.27 -13.32 -25.04
C VAL A 58 17.49 -13.84 -26.24
N LEU A 59 16.39 -13.15 -26.55
CA LEU A 59 15.48 -13.52 -27.62
C LEU A 59 15.58 -12.54 -28.79
N SER A 60 15.24 -13.04 -30.00
CA SER A 60 14.98 -12.20 -31.16
C SER A 60 13.49 -12.18 -31.51
N ASN A 61 13.10 -11.36 -32.47
CA ASN A 61 11.73 -11.35 -33.01
C ASN A 61 11.46 -12.55 -33.96
N VAL A 62 12.45 -13.38 -34.24
CA VAL A 62 12.32 -14.55 -35.13
C VAL A 62 12.68 -15.82 -34.34
N PRO A 63 11.69 -16.51 -33.73
CA PRO A 63 11.94 -17.74 -32.98
C PRO A 63 12.64 -18.80 -33.85
N GLY A 64 13.57 -19.53 -33.23
CA GLY A 64 14.30 -20.61 -33.89
C GLY A 64 15.37 -20.17 -34.90
N ARG A 65 15.60 -18.85 -35.05
CA ARG A 65 16.72 -18.34 -35.86
C ARG A 65 17.77 -17.73 -34.93
N PRO A 66 18.94 -18.37 -34.79
CA PRO A 66 20.01 -17.85 -33.95
C PRO A 66 20.67 -16.60 -34.59
N VAL A 67 21.21 -15.76 -33.73
CA VAL A 67 22.00 -14.58 -34.07
C VAL A 67 23.42 -14.78 -33.57
N TYR A 68 24.40 -14.45 -34.37
CA TYR A 68 25.81 -14.72 -34.09
C TYR A 68 26.63 -13.44 -34.07
N LEU A 69 27.72 -13.44 -33.33
CA LEU A 69 28.80 -12.47 -33.45
C LEU A 69 29.71 -12.83 -34.64
N GLU A 70 30.57 -11.89 -34.96
CA GLU A 70 31.58 -12.01 -36.04
C GLU A 70 32.52 -13.22 -35.86
N ASP A 71 32.78 -13.60 -34.61
CA ASP A 71 33.62 -14.74 -34.25
C ASP A 71 32.86 -16.08 -34.23
N GLY A 72 31.57 -16.09 -34.57
CA GLY A 72 30.71 -17.27 -34.57
C GLY A 72 30.08 -17.58 -33.21
N THR A 73 30.26 -16.73 -32.22
CA THR A 73 29.59 -16.89 -30.91
C THR A 73 28.09 -16.58 -31.05
N GLU A 74 27.22 -17.49 -30.59
CA GLU A 74 25.79 -17.25 -30.60
C GLU A 74 25.39 -16.22 -29.52
N VAL A 75 24.66 -15.18 -29.95
CA VAL A 75 24.15 -14.10 -29.11
C VAL A 75 22.84 -14.49 -28.46
N THR A 76 21.96 -15.17 -29.20
CA THR A 76 20.67 -15.63 -28.71
C THR A 76 20.86 -16.69 -27.64
N ARG A 77 20.09 -16.57 -26.57
CA ARG A 77 20.07 -17.52 -25.45
C ARG A 77 18.62 -17.84 -25.10
N VAL A 78 18.11 -18.88 -25.72
CA VAL A 78 16.73 -19.31 -25.57
C VAL A 78 16.63 -20.32 -24.43
N PRO A 79 15.87 -20.04 -23.34
CA PRO A 79 15.66 -21.01 -22.28
C PRO A 79 14.87 -22.23 -22.75
N VAL A 80 15.13 -23.39 -22.12
CA VAL A 80 14.39 -24.63 -22.40
C VAL A 80 12.89 -24.41 -22.09
N GLY A 81 12.05 -24.76 -23.08
CA GLY A 81 10.60 -24.56 -23.00
C GLY A 81 10.12 -23.18 -23.44
N GLU A 82 11.02 -22.29 -23.82
CA GLU A 82 10.73 -20.94 -24.37
C GLU A 82 11.07 -20.81 -25.86
N GLU A 83 11.27 -21.91 -26.58
CA GLU A 83 11.77 -21.94 -27.97
C GLU A 83 10.81 -21.27 -28.99
N SER A 84 9.54 -21.18 -28.65
CA SER A 84 8.51 -20.50 -29.46
C SER A 84 8.33 -19.01 -29.11
N LEU A 85 8.95 -18.56 -28.04
CA LEU A 85 8.82 -17.18 -27.57
C LEU A 85 9.69 -16.23 -28.40
N LYS A 86 9.26 -14.99 -28.49
CA LYS A 86 9.95 -13.93 -29.24
C LYS A 86 10.08 -12.65 -28.43
N ALA A 87 10.95 -11.79 -28.93
CA ALA A 87 11.12 -10.42 -28.46
C ALA A 87 11.06 -9.46 -29.65
N TRP A 88 10.43 -8.28 -29.48
CA TRP A 88 10.29 -7.30 -30.56
C TRP A 88 10.13 -5.88 -30.01
N MET A 89 10.26 -4.89 -30.90
CA MET A 89 9.88 -3.52 -30.58
C MET A 89 8.37 -3.35 -30.77
N LEU A 90 7.72 -2.77 -29.79
CA LEU A 90 6.31 -2.44 -29.88
C LEU A 90 6.11 -1.21 -30.78
N PRO A 91 4.95 -1.11 -31.47
CA PRO A 91 4.61 0.10 -32.23
C PRO A 91 4.54 1.33 -31.32
N GLY A 92 4.78 2.52 -31.90
CA GLY A 92 4.70 3.78 -31.13
C GLY A 92 3.31 4.05 -30.54
N SER A 93 2.26 3.47 -31.13
CA SER A 93 0.89 3.51 -30.63
C SER A 93 0.17 2.20 -30.95
N TYR A 94 -0.52 1.62 -29.98
CA TYR A 94 -1.35 0.42 -30.15
C TYR A 94 -2.44 0.33 -29.07
N ILE A 95 -3.52 -0.37 -29.38
CA ILE A 95 -4.57 -0.70 -28.42
C ILE A 95 -4.21 -2.02 -27.76
N TYR A 96 -4.20 -2.03 -26.44
CA TYR A 96 -4.06 -3.26 -25.65
C TYR A 96 -5.31 -3.57 -24.86
N MET A 97 -5.51 -4.86 -24.64
CA MET A 97 -6.64 -5.38 -23.87
C MET A 97 -6.11 -6.40 -22.87
N TYR A 98 -6.70 -6.43 -21.68
CA TYR A 98 -6.45 -7.52 -20.75
C TYR A 98 -7.69 -7.86 -19.92
N ASP A 99 -7.79 -9.12 -19.61
CA ASP A 99 -8.79 -9.68 -18.74
C ASP A 99 -8.20 -9.97 -17.37
N VAL A 100 -8.99 -9.78 -16.32
CA VAL A 100 -8.65 -10.20 -14.96
C VAL A 100 -9.71 -11.20 -14.49
N TYR A 101 -9.30 -12.47 -14.37
CA TYR A 101 -10.14 -13.55 -13.89
C TYR A 101 -9.83 -13.84 -12.43
N GLY A 102 -10.73 -13.42 -11.53
CA GLY A 102 -10.68 -13.70 -10.11
C GLY A 102 -11.66 -14.80 -9.72
N LYS A 103 -11.20 -15.74 -8.89
CA LYS A 103 -12.04 -16.74 -8.20
C LYS A 103 -11.65 -16.74 -6.74
N GLU A 104 -12.16 -15.75 -6.02
CA GLU A 104 -11.82 -15.55 -4.62
C GLU A 104 -12.57 -16.53 -3.73
N LEU A 105 -11.87 -17.19 -2.85
CA LEU A 105 -12.42 -18.05 -1.81
C LEU A 105 -11.96 -17.55 -0.45
N ASN A 106 -12.94 -17.17 0.38
CA ASN A 106 -12.71 -16.74 1.73
C ASN A 106 -13.52 -17.60 2.69
N THR A 107 -12.86 -18.21 3.68
CA THR A 107 -13.51 -18.97 4.73
C THR A 107 -13.20 -18.36 6.08
N PHE A 108 -14.17 -18.41 6.98
CA PHE A 108 -14.07 -17.89 8.33
C PHE A 108 -14.75 -18.84 9.29
N ALA A 109 -14.12 -19.08 10.43
CA ALA A 109 -14.71 -19.79 11.57
C ALA A 109 -14.32 -19.07 12.86
N LYS A 110 -15.25 -18.95 13.79
CA LYS A 110 -15.05 -18.31 15.10
C LYS A 110 -15.80 -19.06 16.20
N LEU A 111 -15.12 -19.24 17.31
CA LEU A 111 -15.70 -19.75 18.56
C LEU A 111 -15.44 -18.75 19.68
N THR A 112 -16.46 -18.46 20.47
CA THR A 112 -16.37 -17.54 21.61
C THR A 112 -17.10 -18.10 22.80
N THR A 113 -16.45 -18.14 23.95
CA THR A 113 -17.02 -18.60 25.22
C THR A 113 -17.15 -17.41 26.17
N ASN A 114 -18.31 -17.22 26.75
CA ASN A 114 -18.62 -16.14 27.67
C ASN A 114 -18.81 -16.67 29.08
N PHE A 115 -18.07 -16.10 30.02
CA PHE A 115 -18.19 -16.32 31.43
C PHE A 115 -18.69 -15.05 32.10
N ALA A 116 -19.59 -15.15 33.04
CA ALA A 116 -20.02 -14.01 33.86
C ALA A 116 -20.28 -14.45 35.28
N GLY A 117 -19.76 -13.69 36.23
CA GLY A 117 -19.88 -13.98 37.64
C GLY A 117 -19.75 -12.72 38.48
N LYS A 118 -19.87 -12.89 39.80
CA LYS A 118 -19.78 -11.79 40.76
C LYS A 118 -18.92 -12.21 41.95
N THR A 119 -18.01 -11.31 42.36
CA THR A 119 -17.18 -11.48 43.54
C THR A 119 -17.34 -10.24 44.42
N GLY A 120 -18.17 -10.33 45.46
CA GLY A 120 -18.52 -9.18 46.28
C GLY A 120 -19.18 -8.05 45.44
N PRO A 121 -18.63 -6.81 45.44
CA PRO A 121 -19.16 -5.69 44.67
C PRO A 121 -18.67 -5.67 43.23
N ILE A 122 -17.87 -6.67 42.81
CA ILE A 122 -17.23 -6.71 41.49
C ILE A 122 -18.01 -7.68 40.60
N HIS A 123 -18.43 -7.18 39.44
CA HIS A 123 -18.98 -7.99 38.34
C HIS A 123 -17.89 -8.30 37.34
N HIS A 124 -17.76 -9.55 36.96
CA HIS A 124 -16.78 -10.07 36.01
C HIS A 124 -17.47 -10.57 34.76
N ARG A 125 -16.88 -10.29 33.62
CA ARG A 125 -17.24 -10.87 32.33
C ARG A 125 -16.00 -11.21 31.56
N LEU A 126 -15.65 -12.51 31.55
CA LEU A 126 -14.51 -13.02 30.77
C LEU A 126 -15.02 -13.58 29.45
N ILE A 127 -14.33 -13.20 28.37
CA ILE A 127 -14.55 -13.68 27.02
C ILE A 127 -13.27 -14.36 26.54
N LEU A 128 -13.38 -15.63 26.17
CA LEU A 128 -12.32 -16.38 25.52
C LEU A 128 -12.76 -16.70 24.10
N GLY A 129 -11.88 -16.59 23.14
CA GLY A 129 -12.25 -16.90 21.77
C GLY A 129 -11.09 -17.25 20.88
N ALA A 130 -11.42 -17.95 19.79
CA ALA A 130 -10.51 -18.23 18.69
C ALA A 130 -11.22 -18.00 17.37
N ASP A 131 -10.49 -17.56 16.37
CA ASP A 131 -10.98 -17.46 14.99
C ASP A 131 -9.91 -17.94 14.01
N PHE A 132 -10.40 -18.48 12.90
CA PHE A 132 -9.60 -18.91 11.77
C PHE A 132 -10.13 -18.27 10.49
N ARG A 133 -9.25 -17.77 9.65
CA ARG A 133 -9.55 -17.23 8.33
C ARG A 133 -8.63 -17.83 7.30
N ASN A 134 -9.20 -18.19 6.16
CA ASN A 134 -8.45 -18.62 4.99
C ASN A 134 -8.90 -17.76 3.81
N SER A 135 -7.96 -17.20 3.07
CA SER A 135 -8.23 -16.30 1.94
C SER A 135 -7.28 -16.60 0.80
N GLY A 136 -7.82 -16.73 -0.40
CA GLY A 136 -7.03 -16.97 -1.61
C GLY A 136 -7.84 -16.77 -2.88
N ASN A 137 -7.17 -16.97 -4.02
CA ASN A 137 -7.75 -16.74 -5.33
C ASN A 137 -7.34 -17.84 -6.30
N LEU A 138 -8.32 -18.58 -6.81
CA LEU A 138 -8.14 -19.70 -7.74
C LEU A 138 -8.24 -19.28 -9.22
N GLY A 139 -8.28 -17.96 -9.47
CA GLY A 139 -8.45 -17.40 -10.81
C GLY A 139 -7.20 -17.49 -11.68
N LYS A 140 -7.41 -17.32 -13.00
CA LYS A 140 -6.32 -17.25 -13.98
C LYS A 140 -5.51 -15.94 -13.85
N GLY A 141 -6.01 -14.97 -13.06
CA GLY A 141 -5.35 -13.70 -12.87
C GLY A 141 -5.44 -12.78 -14.09
N LYS A 142 -4.40 -11.99 -14.30
CA LYS A 142 -4.28 -11.07 -15.43
C LYS A 142 -3.79 -11.83 -16.66
N VAL A 143 -4.59 -11.76 -17.73
CA VAL A 143 -4.33 -12.44 -19.01
C VAL A 143 -4.44 -11.40 -20.13
N PHE A 144 -3.45 -11.33 -20.97
CA PHE A 144 -3.40 -10.45 -22.13
C PHE A 144 -2.68 -11.14 -23.29
N ASP A 145 -2.89 -10.60 -24.49
CA ASP A 145 -2.13 -10.99 -25.67
C ASP A 145 -0.68 -10.50 -25.54
N PRO A 146 0.32 -11.39 -25.52
CA PRO A 146 1.72 -10.99 -25.44
C PRO A 146 2.22 -10.16 -26.62
N GLU A 147 1.50 -10.12 -27.74
CA GLU A 147 1.85 -9.28 -28.90
C GLU A 147 1.39 -7.82 -28.69
N ASN A 148 0.37 -7.61 -27.85
CA ASN A 148 -0.15 -6.30 -27.48
C ASN A 148 -0.19 -6.16 -25.94
N PRO A 149 0.97 -6.19 -25.27
CA PRO A 149 1.03 -6.19 -23.81
C PRO A 149 0.51 -4.87 -23.25
N PRO A 150 -0.09 -4.88 -22.05
CA PRO A 150 -0.44 -3.63 -21.37
C PRO A 150 0.77 -2.73 -21.24
N TYR A 151 0.54 -1.42 -21.41
CA TYR A 151 1.59 -0.43 -21.28
C TYR A 151 2.29 -0.61 -19.92
N ARG A 152 3.56 -0.35 -19.87
CA ARG A 152 4.52 -0.55 -18.76
C ARG A 152 3.92 -0.76 -17.38
N ASN A 153 4.52 -1.62 -16.57
CA ASN A 153 4.16 -1.76 -15.17
C ASN A 153 4.52 -0.49 -14.40
N LEU A 154 3.51 0.29 -13.99
CA LEU A 154 3.71 1.54 -13.26
C LEU A 154 4.32 1.34 -11.85
N SER A 155 4.31 0.10 -11.34
CA SER A 155 4.92 -0.23 -10.04
C SER A 155 6.44 -0.34 -10.07
N TYR A 156 7.02 -0.53 -11.27
CA TYR A 156 8.47 -0.68 -11.46
C TYR A 156 8.93 0.22 -12.60
N ASP A 157 9.94 1.02 -12.36
CA ASP A 157 10.52 1.88 -13.39
C ASP A 157 11.03 1.03 -14.56
N PHE A 158 10.49 1.26 -15.77
CA PHE A 158 10.86 0.56 -17.01
C PHE A 158 10.65 -0.96 -17.03
N ALA A 159 9.94 -1.53 -16.08
CA ALA A 159 9.62 -2.96 -16.08
C ALA A 159 8.46 -3.28 -17.02
N SER A 160 8.55 -4.42 -17.69
CA SER A 160 7.51 -4.97 -18.57
C SER A 160 6.52 -5.83 -17.76
N GLN A 161 5.33 -6.02 -18.29
CA GLN A 161 4.33 -6.87 -17.68
C GLN A 161 4.43 -8.31 -18.21
N ARG A 162 4.02 -9.28 -17.36
CA ARG A 162 3.84 -10.68 -17.73
C ARG A 162 2.48 -11.17 -17.24
N ASN A 163 1.95 -12.20 -17.87
CA ASN A 163 0.77 -12.89 -17.38
C ASN A 163 1.07 -13.54 -16.03
N ARG A 164 0.13 -13.45 -15.08
CA ARG A 164 0.26 -14.06 -13.76
C ARG A 164 -1.05 -14.68 -13.32
N ALA A 165 -1.03 -15.97 -12.99
CA ALA A 165 -2.20 -16.66 -12.46
C ALA A 165 -2.32 -16.45 -10.94
N PHE A 166 -3.49 -16.06 -10.47
CA PHE A 166 -3.75 -15.89 -9.03
C PHE A 166 -3.74 -17.23 -8.28
N LYS A 167 -4.10 -18.34 -8.97
CA LYS A 167 -4.06 -19.70 -8.40
C LYS A 167 -2.66 -20.15 -7.96
N ASP A 168 -1.61 -19.50 -8.49
CA ASP A 168 -0.22 -19.82 -8.15
C ASP A 168 0.24 -19.08 -6.89
N ILE A 169 -0.59 -18.18 -6.33
CA ILE A 169 -0.36 -17.49 -5.07
C ILE A 169 -0.91 -18.36 -3.93
N PRO A 170 -0.10 -18.68 -2.89
CA PRO A 170 -0.56 -19.45 -1.75
C PRO A 170 -1.72 -18.79 -1.01
N PHE A 171 -2.63 -19.59 -0.46
CA PHE A 171 -3.69 -19.09 0.41
C PHE A 171 -3.11 -18.55 1.72
N MET A 172 -3.64 -17.42 2.16
CA MET A 172 -3.31 -16.86 3.47
C MET A 172 -4.17 -17.51 4.55
N ASN A 173 -3.53 -18.19 5.49
CA ASN A 173 -4.17 -18.77 6.67
C ASN A 173 -3.86 -17.91 7.88
N HIS A 174 -4.88 -17.45 8.57
CA HIS A 174 -4.78 -16.59 9.74
C HIS A 174 -5.53 -17.22 10.92
N LEU A 175 -4.83 -17.46 12.03
CA LEU A 175 -5.37 -17.93 13.29
C LEU A 175 -5.27 -16.82 14.33
N GLY A 176 -6.36 -16.54 15.04
CA GLY A 176 -6.41 -15.61 16.14
C GLY A 176 -6.94 -16.29 17.41
N VAL A 177 -6.30 -16.04 18.55
CA VAL A 177 -6.76 -16.46 19.87
C VAL A 177 -6.79 -15.25 20.78
N TYR A 178 -7.85 -15.07 21.56
CA TYR A 178 -7.98 -13.89 22.41
C TYR A 178 -8.69 -14.18 23.72
N ALA A 179 -8.33 -13.38 24.73
CA ALA A 179 -8.98 -13.29 26.01
C ALA A 179 -9.26 -11.83 26.35
N GLU A 180 -10.43 -11.55 26.90
CA GLU A 180 -10.81 -10.22 27.38
C GLU A 180 -11.59 -10.35 28.67
N GLU A 181 -11.17 -9.61 29.71
CA GLU A 181 -11.86 -9.47 30.98
C GLU A 181 -12.47 -8.08 31.09
N ASN A 182 -13.76 -8.02 31.41
CA ASN A 182 -14.49 -6.79 31.69
C ASN A 182 -14.88 -6.82 33.17
N ILE A 183 -14.37 -5.86 33.90
CA ILE A 183 -14.62 -5.67 35.35
C ILE A 183 -15.48 -4.43 35.52
N GLN A 184 -16.60 -4.58 36.21
CA GLN A 184 -17.41 -3.48 36.72
C GLN A 184 -17.37 -3.52 38.24
N TRP A 185 -16.78 -2.51 38.85
CA TRP A 185 -16.62 -2.40 40.28
C TRP A 185 -17.44 -1.25 40.82
N LEU A 186 -18.43 -1.59 41.68
CA LEU A 186 -19.30 -0.63 42.35
C LEU A 186 -18.67 -0.24 43.69
N MET A 187 -18.10 0.96 43.76
CA MET A 187 -17.45 1.55 44.94
C MET A 187 -18.40 2.58 45.61
N GLY A 188 -19.41 2.10 46.30
CA GLY A 188 -20.46 2.95 46.87
C GLY A 188 -21.29 3.63 45.78
N LYS A 189 -21.13 4.96 45.57
CA LYS A 189 -21.80 5.73 44.53
C LYS A 189 -20.99 5.86 43.24
N HIS A 190 -19.72 5.45 43.26
CA HIS A 190 -18.79 5.51 42.11
C HIS A 190 -18.78 4.17 41.40
N GLU A 191 -18.61 4.22 40.11
CA GLU A 191 -18.47 3.04 39.26
C GLU A 191 -17.12 3.09 38.53
N LEU A 192 -16.36 2.00 38.63
CA LEU A 192 -15.13 1.78 37.88
C LEU A 192 -15.38 0.64 36.92
N ASN A 193 -15.20 0.92 35.62
CA ASN A 193 -15.22 -0.10 34.57
C ASN A 193 -13.82 -0.25 33.97
N ILE A 194 -13.33 -1.49 33.90
CA ILE A 194 -12.06 -1.83 33.24
C ILE A 194 -12.34 -2.95 32.26
N SER A 195 -11.89 -2.77 31.01
CA SER A 195 -11.87 -3.82 30.00
C SER A 195 -10.41 -4.02 29.58
N ALA A 196 -9.84 -5.17 29.86
CA ALA A 196 -8.48 -5.53 29.49
C ALA A 196 -8.49 -6.80 28.64
N GLY A 197 -7.79 -6.79 27.53
CA GLY A 197 -7.75 -7.92 26.62
C GLY A 197 -6.40 -8.08 25.96
N ILE A 198 -6.13 -9.31 25.55
CA ILE A 198 -4.97 -9.66 24.74
C ILE A 198 -5.41 -10.59 23.61
N ARG A 199 -4.90 -10.34 22.43
CA ARG A 199 -5.09 -11.19 21.26
C ARG A 199 -3.73 -11.57 20.69
N TRP A 200 -3.58 -12.84 20.38
CA TRP A 200 -2.48 -13.37 19.59
C TRP A 200 -3.00 -13.71 18.20
N ASP A 201 -2.31 -13.21 17.18
CA ASP A 201 -2.59 -13.45 15.77
C ASP A 201 -1.39 -14.12 15.12
N LYS A 202 -1.64 -15.18 14.35
CA LYS A 202 -0.62 -15.87 13.54
C LYS A 202 -1.08 -15.98 12.09
N VAL A 203 -0.26 -15.49 11.17
CA VAL A 203 -0.41 -15.72 9.73
C VAL A 203 0.58 -16.80 9.33
N CYS A 204 0.08 -17.96 8.87
CA CYS A 204 0.92 -19.10 8.50
C CYS A 204 1.83 -18.72 7.33
N GLY A 205 3.12 -19.07 7.44
CA GLY A 205 4.14 -18.72 6.45
C GLY A 205 4.65 -17.28 6.53
N PHE A 206 4.14 -16.46 7.48
CA PHE A 206 4.54 -15.05 7.60
C PHE A 206 5.08 -14.69 8.99
N GLY A 207 4.26 -14.81 10.04
CA GLY A 207 4.65 -14.44 11.39
C GLY A 207 3.47 -14.34 12.35
N ASP A 208 3.75 -13.93 13.56
CA ASP A 208 2.77 -13.79 14.63
C ASP A 208 3.01 -12.54 15.48
N GLY A 209 2.04 -12.22 16.36
CA GLY A 209 2.18 -11.11 17.29
C GLY A 209 1.01 -10.94 18.23
N PHE A 210 1.19 -10.05 19.23
CA PHE A 210 0.22 -9.78 20.28
C PHE A 210 -0.37 -8.37 20.15
N SER A 211 -1.68 -8.28 20.37
CA SER A 211 -2.48 -7.06 20.38
C SER A 211 -3.12 -6.86 21.77
N PRO A 212 -2.39 -6.30 22.74
CA PRO A 212 -2.97 -5.95 24.04
C PRO A 212 -3.82 -4.69 23.92
N ARG A 213 -4.90 -4.63 24.73
CA ARG A 213 -5.76 -3.46 24.89
C ARG A 213 -6.26 -3.30 26.32
N ILE A 214 -6.39 -2.07 26.75
CA ILE A 214 -7.02 -1.74 28.03
C ILE A 214 -7.86 -0.48 27.85
N ASN A 215 -9.07 -0.50 28.39
CA ASN A 215 -9.96 0.66 28.52
C ASN A 215 -10.39 0.75 29.96
N ALA A 216 -10.41 1.94 30.52
CA ALA A 216 -10.89 2.18 31.87
C ALA A 216 -11.78 3.41 31.89
N SER A 217 -12.83 3.39 32.70
CA SER A 217 -13.64 4.56 33.02
C SER A 217 -13.99 4.58 34.49
N VAL A 218 -13.97 5.77 35.09
CA VAL A 218 -14.32 5.97 36.50
C VAL A 218 -15.20 7.19 36.65
N ASP A 219 -16.26 7.04 37.40
CA ASP A 219 -17.10 8.15 37.80
C ASP A 219 -16.43 8.96 38.92
N ILE A 220 -15.86 10.11 38.55
CA ILE A 220 -15.23 11.05 39.50
C ILE A 220 -16.31 11.72 40.36
N ILE A 221 -17.38 12.20 39.68
CA ILE A 221 -18.58 12.70 40.33
C ILE A 221 -19.75 11.82 39.88
N PRO A 222 -20.32 11.01 40.76
CA PRO A 222 -21.35 10.05 40.39
C PRO A 222 -22.45 10.68 39.52
N ARG A 223 -22.74 10.07 38.40
CA ARG A 223 -23.75 10.51 37.40
C ARG A 223 -23.44 11.84 36.67
N HIS A 224 -22.38 12.58 37.04
CA HIS A 224 -22.08 13.89 36.48
C HIS A 224 -20.77 13.92 35.70
N LEU A 225 -19.70 13.35 36.22
CA LEU A 225 -18.39 13.41 35.61
C LEU A 225 -17.73 12.04 35.58
N THR A 226 -17.47 11.53 34.36
CA THR A 226 -16.74 10.29 34.10
C THR A 226 -15.44 10.60 33.40
N LEU A 227 -14.33 10.09 33.93
CA LEU A 227 -13.03 10.09 33.27
C LEU A 227 -12.84 8.75 32.53
N ARG A 228 -12.38 8.80 31.29
CA ARG A 228 -12.09 7.63 30.46
C ARG A 228 -10.65 7.65 29.98
N GLY A 229 -10.04 6.47 29.93
CA GLY A 229 -8.72 6.29 29.31
C GLY A 229 -8.66 4.97 28.57
N ALA A 230 -7.93 4.96 27.45
CA ALA A 230 -7.74 3.76 26.66
C ALA A 230 -6.30 3.70 26.10
N TYR A 231 -5.78 2.49 26.01
CA TYR A 231 -4.55 2.19 25.32
C TYR A 231 -4.67 0.84 24.59
N GLY A 232 -4.19 0.77 23.37
CA GLY A 232 -4.19 -0.48 22.63
C GLY A 232 -3.14 -0.52 21.52
N ILE A 233 -2.73 -1.76 21.21
CA ILE A 233 -1.92 -2.08 20.05
C ILE A 233 -2.77 -2.92 19.11
N THR A 234 -2.85 -2.51 17.84
CA THR A 234 -3.51 -3.28 16.79
C THR A 234 -2.46 -3.77 15.81
N LEU A 235 -2.48 -5.06 15.53
CA LEU A 235 -1.67 -5.67 14.49
C LEU A 235 -2.46 -5.76 13.18
N LYS A 236 -1.78 -5.51 12.08
CA LYS A 236 -2.31 -5.69 10.73
C LYS A 236 -1.37 -6.60 9.95
N ALA A 237 -1.89 -7.74 9.51
CA ALA A 237 -1.18 -8.62 8.57
C ALA A 237 -1.06 -7.95 7.19
N PRO A 238 -0.01 -8.25 6.41
CA PRO A 238 0.08 -7.81 5.02
C PRO A 238 -1.00 -8.49 4.18
N THR A 239 -1.35 -7.88 3.07
CA THR A 239 -2.20 -8.51 2.05
C THR A 239 -1.39 -9.48 1.20
N LEU A 240 -2.06 -10.36 0.46
CA LEU A 240 -1.39 -11.28 -0.47
C LEU A 240 -0.50 -10.53 -1.49
N LEU A 241 -0.89 -9.33 -1.92
CA LEU A 241 -0.07 -8.50 -2.81
C LEU A 241 1.29 -8.12 -2.18
N TYR A 242 1.33 -7.85 -0.87
CA TYR A 242 2.57 -7.54 -0.18
C TYR A 242 3.40 -8.80 0.13
N MET A 243 2.73 -9.92 0.40
CA MET A 243 3.42 -11.19 0.67
C MET A 243 4.02 -11.79 -0.60
N TYR A 244 3.30 -11.69 -1.71
CA TYR A 244 3.65 -12.31 -2.99
C TYR A 244 3.53 -11.28 -4.13
N PRO A 245 4.43 -10.28 -4.21
CA PRO A 245 4.45 -9.32 -5.31
C PRO A 245 4.80 -10.01 -6.62
N ASP A 246 4.52 -9.33 -7.74
CA ASP A 246 5.03 -9.77 -9.05
C ASP A 246 6.55 -9.63 -9.10
N LYS A 247 7.19 -10.47 -9.92
CA LYS A 247 8.58 -10.27 -10.28
C LYS A 247 8.75 -9.02 -11.15
N ALA A 248 9.91 -8.39 -11.07
CA ALA A 248 10.27 -7.28 -11.93
C ALA A 248 10.99 -7.78 -13.18
N TYR A 249 10.39 -7.53 -14.36
CA TYR A 249 10.91 -7.94 -15.66
C TYR A 249 11.42 -6.73 -16.42
N PHE A 250 12.68 -6.75 -16.84
CA PHE A 250 13.31 -5.69 -17.63
C PHE A 250 13.76 -6.24 -18.98
N ASP A 251 13.22 -5.68 -20.05
CA ASP A 251 13.54 -6.06 -21.42
C ASP A 251 14.49 -5.01 -22.00
N LEU A 252 15.77 -5.38 -22.08
CA LEU A 252 16.87 -4.51 -22.52
C LEU A 252 17.11 -4.72 -24.01
N VAL A 253 16.91 -3.68 -24.82
CA VAL A 253 17.09 -3.74 -26.28
C VAL A 253 18.58 -3.65 -26.62
N ASN A 254 19.17 -4.79 -26.94
CA ASN A 254 20.60 -4.87 -27.30
C ASN A 254 20.86 -4.47 -28.75
N PHE A 255 19.90 -4.76 -29.65
CA PHE A 255 19.96 -4.41 -31.06
C PHE A 255 18.55 -4.20 -31.62
N ASN A 256 18.39 -3.21 -32.50
CA ASN A 256 17.15 -2.97 -33.23
C ASN A 256 17.44 -2.27 -34.56
N ASN A 257 17.03 -2.89 -35.68
CA ASN A 257 17.08 -2.29 -36.99
C ASN A 257 15.70 -2.14 -37.66
N ALA A 258 14.60 -2.26 -36.90
CA ALA A 258 13.24 -2.21 -37.44
C ALA A 258 12.89 -0.91 -38.18
N SER A 259 13.51 0.21 -37.79
CA SER A 259 13.33 1.53 -38.42
C SER A 259 14.25 1.82 -39.59
N THR A 260 15.16 0.90 -39.96
CA THR A 260 16.09 1.09 -41.08
C THR A 260 15.41 0.81 -42.41
N SER A 261 16.09 1.18 -43.51
CA SER A 261 15.70 0.83 -44.87
C SER A 261 15.90 -0.65 -45.22
N ALA A 262 16.23 -1.48 -44.27
CA ALA A 262 16.37 -2.91 -44.46
C ALA A 262 15.05 -3.54 -44.96
N PRO A 263 15.10 -4.52 -45.87
CA PRO A 263 13.94 -5.28 -46.30
C PRO A 263 13.25 -5.94 -45.09
N ASP A 264 11.92 -6.10 -45.10
CA ASP A 264 11.15 -6.59 -43.97
C ASP A 264 11.61 -7.96 -43.46
N GLY A 265 12.02 -8.87 -44.35
CA GLY A 265 12.59 -10.18 -43.96
C GLY A 265 13.97 -10.12 -43.30
N GLN A 266 14.59 -8.94 -43.24
CA GLN A 266 15.89 -8.71 -42.61
C GLN A 266 15.82 -7.77 -41.41
N LYS A 267 14.62 -7.32 -41.04
CA LYS A 267 14.40 -6.54 -39.82
C LYS A 267 14.37 -7.48 -38.63
N PHE A 268 15.21 -7.22 -37.63
CA PHE A 268 15.21 -8.00 -36.40
C PHE A 268 15.63 -7.15 -35.21
N GLN A 269 15.33 -7.68 -34.02
CA GLN A 269 15.68 -7.12 -32.74
C GLN A 269 16.26 -8.22 -31.86
N VAL A 270 17.13 -7.82 -30.94
CA VAL A 270 17.69 -8.70 -29.93
C VAL A 270 17.46 -8.04 -28.56
N ILE A 271 16.82 -8.75 -27.66
CA ILE A 271 16.43 -8.24 -26.36
C ILE A 271 16.86 -9.22 -25.26
N THR A 272 17.55 -8.70 -24.26
CA THR A 272 17.88 -9.44 -23.05
C THR A 272 16.83 -9.19 -21.99
N THR A 273 16.24 -10.26 -21.43
CA THR A 273 15.33 -10.18 -20.29
C THR A 273 16.11 -10.33 -18.99
N ARG A 274 15.92 -9.40 -18.05
CA ARG A 274 16.39 -9.52 -16.67
C ARG A 274 15.19 -9.64 -15.74
N VAL A 275 15.29 -10.56 -14.78
CA VAL A 275 14.19 -10.86 -13.86
C VAL A 275 14.68 -10.78 -12.41
N PHE A 276 13.97 -10.01 -11.60
CA PHE A 276 14.28 -9.87 -10.17
C PHE A 276 13.08 -10.25 -9.32
N ASP A 277 13.34 -10.94 -8.22
CA ASP A 277 12.35 -11.22 -7.20
C ASP A 277 12.13 -9.97 -6.35
N ALA A 278 10.87 -9.51 -6.32
CA ALA A 278 10.47 -8.36 -5.53
C ALA A 278 9.92 -8.74 -4.14
N GLU A 279 9.91 -10.03 -3.79
CA GLU A 279 9.49 -10.50 -2.47
C GLU A 279 10.42 -9.99 -1.36
N ASN A 280 9.82 -9.49 -0.28
CA ASN A 280 10.55 -9.14 0.94
C ASN A 280 10.20 -10.12 2.06
N LYS A 281 11.12 -11.04 2.33
CA LYS A 281 10.99 -12.06 3.39
C LYS A 281 11.09 -11.49 4.81
N ASN A 282 11.48 -10.23 4.96
CA ASN A 282 11.63 -9.55 6.25
C ASN A 282 10.44 -8.66 6.60
N LEU A 283 9.29 -8.84 5.95
CA LEU A 283 8.07 -8.16 6.33
C LEU A 283 7.59 -8.59 7.72
N GLU A 284 7.16 -7.61 8.51
CA GLU A 284 6.57 -7.81 9.82
C GLU A 284 5.10 -7.37 9.83
N MET A 285 4.32 -7.83 10.81
CA MET A 285 2.98 -7.28 11.05
C MET A 285 3.10 -5.80 11.41
N ALA A 286 2.35 -4.96 10.70
CA ALA A 286 2.29 -3.53 11.01
C ALA A 286 1.62 -3.32 12.37
N LYS A 287 2.22 -2.46 13.20
CA LYS A 287 1.78 -2.18 14.58
C LYS A 287 1.27 -0.75 14.68
N ASN A 288 0.02 -0.62 15.05
CA ASN A 288 -0.59 0.67 15.34
C ASN A 288 -0.86 0.78 16.84
N LYS A 289 -0.32 1.84 17.48
CA LYS A 289 -0.47 2.13 18.91
C LYS A 289 -1.41 3.32 19.06
N LYS A 290 -2.48 3.14 19.84
CA LYS A 290 -3.45 4.19 20.10
C LYS A 290 -3.61 4.42 21.60
N CYS A 291 -3.62 5.68 22.03
CA CYS A 291 -4.01 6.08 23.37
C CYS A 291 -5.08 7.17 23.31
N GLU A 292 -5.98 7.14 24.26
CA GLU A 292 -7.11 8.08 24.38
C GLU A 292 -7.31 8.50 25.83
N LEU A 293 -7.71 9.75 26.03
CA LEU A 293 -8.17 10.28 27.31
C LEU A 293 -9.45 11.07 27.06
N GLY A 294 -10.50 10.76 27.79
CA GLY A 294 -11.82 11.36 27.60
C GLY A 294 -12.47 11.82 28.91
N LEU A 295 -13.28 12.84 28.79
CA LEU A 295 -14.13 13.37 29.85
C LEU A 295 -15.58 13.38 29.37
N ASP A 296 -16.47 12.83 30.17
CA ASP A 296 -17.92 12.86 29.96
C ASP A 296 -18.57 13.64 31.11
N LEU A 297 -19.15 14.79 30.79
CA LEU A 297 -19.88 15.62 31.73
C LEU A 297 -21.38 15.56 31.42
N LYS A 298 -22.18 15.25 32.44
CA LYS A 298 -23.64 15.23 32.36
C LYS A 298 -24.20 16.18 33.39
N PHE A 299 -24.98 17.14 32.96
CA PHE A 299 -25.62 18.09 33.86
C PHE A 299 -27.04 18.37 33.41
N ASN A 300 -28.03 17.97 34.19
CA ASN A 300 -29.45 18.02 33.80
C ASN A 300 -29.71 17.31 32.47
N LYS A 301 -30.14 18.06 31.45
CA LYS A 301 -30.40 17.59 30.09
C LYS A 301 -29.18 17.70 29.18
N MET A 302 -28.07 18.30 29.65
CA MET A 302 -26.85 18.52 28.87
C MET A 302 -25.88 17.36 29.00
N ARG A 303 -25.19 17.06 27.90
CA ARG A 303 -24.12 16.06 27.83
C ARG A 303 -22.97 16.61 27.02
N PHE A 304 -21.77 16.57 27.58
CA PHE A 304 -20.56 17.04 26.95
C PHE A 304 -19.52 15.92 26.96
N PHE A 305 -19.07 15.53 25.79
CA PHE A 305 -18.02 14.53 25.62
C PHE A 305 -16.82 15.19 24.95
N ILE A 306 -15.63 14.98 25.50
CA ILE A 306 -14.38 15.43 24.92
C ILE A 306 -13.43 14.23 25.00
N THR A 307 -12.76 13.91 23.89
CA THR A 307 -11.74 12.87 23.82
C THR A 307 -10.52 13.39 23.10
N ALA A 308 -9.38 13.39 23.75
CA ALA A 308 -8.09 13.61 23.14
C ALA A 308 -7.46 12.25 22.80
N TYR A 309 -6.86 12.11 21.63
CA TYR A 309 -6.25 10.86 21.20
C TYR A 309 -4.92 11.06 20.48
N GLN A 310 -4.09 10.03 20.54
CA GLN A 310 -2.89 9.89 19.74
C GLN A 310 -2.83 8.49 19.14
N GLU A 311 -2.54 8.43 17.85
CA GLU A 311 -2.33 7.19 17.10
C GLU A 311 -0.97 7.24 16.41
N LYS A 312 -0.17 6.18 16.55
CA LYS A 312 1.18 6.11 16.01
C LYS A 312 1.43 4.75 15.36
N CYS A 313 1.94 4.79 14.14
CA CYS A 313 2.47 3.64 13.43
C CYS A 313 3.88 3.95 12.95
N ASP A 314 4.83 3.06 13.23
CA ASP A 314 6.24 3.23 12.83
C ASP A 314 6.69 2.19 11.78
N ASN A 315 5.87 1.18 11.51
CA ASN A 315 6.18 0.06 10.60
C ASN A 315 5.00 -0.30 9.68
N GLY A 316 4.26 0.69 9.20
CA GLY A 316 3.21 0.48 8.22
C GLY A 316 3.75 0.02 6.88
N TYR A 317 2.88 -0.60 6.07
CA TYR A 317 3.27 -1.11 4.76
C TYR A 317 3.34 -0.02 3.70
N THR A 318 4.34 -0.13 2.84
CA THR A 318 4.48 0.63 1.61
C THR A 318 5.17 -0.21 0.55
N ILE A 319 5.06 0.18 -0.72
CA ILE A 319 5.84 -0.37 -1.82
C ILE A 319 6.80 0.72 -2.26
N ALA A 320 8.10 0.46 -2.14
CA ALA A 320 9.14 1.44 -2.43
C ALA A 320 10.45 0.77 -2.87
N LYS A 321 11.36 1.54 -3.44
CA LYS A 321 12.75 1.12 -3.67
C LYS A 321 13.46 1.00 -2.32
N SER A 322 14.40 0.06 -2.23
CA SER A 322 15.31 -0.10 -1.08
C SER A 322 16.74 -0.20 -1.60
N LEU A 323 17.72 -0.15 -0.71
CA LEU A 323 19.13 -0.34 -1.08
C LEU A 323 19.37 -1.63 -1.87
N ASN A 324 18.58 -2.66 -1.61
CA ASN A 324 18.72 -3.98 -2.24
C ASN A 324 18.01 -4.11 -3.59
N THR A 325 17.20 -3.13 -3.98
CA THR A 325 16.42 -3.18 -5.23
C THR A 325 17.12 -2.54 -6.41
N PHE A 326 18.35 -2.07 -6.23
CA PHE A 326 19.20 -1.57 -7.29
C PHE A 326 20.15 -2.67 -7.76
N LYS A 327 20.18 -2.89 -9.09
CA LYS A 327 20.99 -3.93 -9.71
C LYS A 327 21.75 -3.36 -10.89
N SER A 328 23.06 -3.33 -10.79
CA SER A 328 23.89 -3.04 -11.95
C SER A 328 24.02 -4.31 -12.80
N VAL A 329 23.62 -4.22 -14.05
CA VAL A 329 23.68 -5.32 -15.02
C VAL A 329 24.50 -4.90 -16.23
N PRO A 330 25.26 -5.82 -16.85
CA PRO A 330 25.91 -5.52 -18.11
C PRO A 330 24.84 -5.32 -19.18
N PHE A 331 24.89 -4.19 -19.86
CA PHE A 331 24.07 -3.87 -21.02
C PHE A 331 24.96 -3.88 -22.25
N VAL A 332 24.80 -4.91 -23.07
CA VAL A 332 25.57 -5.11 -24.30
C VAL A 332 24.82 -4.45 -25.45
N GLN A 333 25.51 -3.65 -26.24
CA GLN A 333 25.00 -3.03 -27.45
C GLN A 333 25.70 -3.60 -28.67
N TYR A 334 24.92 -3.91 -29.68
CA TYR A 334 25.43 -4.47 -30.94
C TYR A 334 25.18 -3.55 -32.11
N SER A 335 26.02 -3.67 -33.12
CA SER A 335 25.80 -3.18 -34.47
C SER A 335 25.78 -4.32 -35.48
N GLU A 336 25.09 -4.11 -36.60
CA GLU A 336 25.03 -5.08 -37.68
C GLU A 336 26.29 -5.00 -38.54
N ILE A 337 26.83 -6.15 -38.94
CA ILE A 337 27.93 -6.25 -39.86
C ILE A 337 27.38 -6.24 -41.30
N THR A 338 27.94 -5.41 -42.16
CA THR A 338 27.66 -5.36 -43.61
C THR A 338 28.89 -5.79 -44.40
N PRO A 339 28.77 -6.65 -45.43
CA PRO A 339 27.56 -7.25 -45.99
C PRO A 339 26.97 -8.35 -45.06
N ARG A 340 25.63 -8.51 -45.14
CA ARG A 340 24.93 -9.56 -44.43
C ARG A 340 25.35 -10.96 -44.87
N PRO A 341 25.29 -11.98 -44.01
CA PRO A 341 25.56 -13.35 -44.39
C PRO A 341 24.64 -13.80 -45.54
N SER A 342 25.16 -14.60 -46.43
CA SER A 342 24.37 -15.22 -47.50
C SER A 342 23.54 -16.40 -47.03
N ASP A 343 23.80 -16.88 -45.84
CA ASP A 343 23.08 -18.01 -45.24
C ASP A 343 21.74 -17.55 -44.66
N GLU A 344 20.65 -17.95 -45.31
CA GLU A 344 19.28 -17.62 -44.86
C GLU A 344 18.88 -18.29 -43.53
N SER A 345 19.65 -19.25 -43.04
CA SER A 345 19.42 -19.87 -41.69
C SER A 345 19.80 -18.92 -40.58
N GLN A 346 20.63 -17.89 -40.86
CA GLN A 346 21.04 -16.86 -39.91
C GLN A 346 20.33 -15.54 -40.22
N ILE A 347 19.95 -14.80 -39.18
CA ILE A 347 19.31 -13.50 -39.36
C ILE A 347 20.36 -12.44 -39.73
N ALA A 348 21.44 -12.37 -38.97
CA ALA A 348 22.59 -11.48 -39.22
C ALA A 348 23.78 -11.86 -38.33
N ASN A 349 24.97 -11.38 -38.68
CA ASN A 349 26.10 -11.31 -37.77
C ASN A 349 26.15 -9.94 -37.12
N LEU A 350 26.38 -9.93 -35.81
CA LEU A 350 26.49 -8.72 -35.00
C LEU A 350 27.95 -8.51 -34.58
N LYS A 351 28.25 -7.25 -34.33
CA LYS A 351 29.48 -6.84 -33.66
C LYS A 351 29.12 -6.15 -32.35
N GLU A 352 29.75 -6.55 -31.29
CA GLU A 352 29.67 -5.82 -30.03
C GLU A 352 30.34 -4.46 -30.19
N ILE A 353 29.62 -3.38 -29.86
CA ILE A 353 30.12 -2.00 -29.91
C ILE A 353 30.40 -1.44 -28.52
N ALA A 354 29.66 -1.86 -27.53
CA ALA A 354 29.84 -1.43 -26.14
C ALA A 354 29.20 -2.40 -25.18
N THR A 355 29.82 -2.55 -24.01
CA THR A 355 29.21 -3.16 -22.83
C THR A 355 29.33 -2.19 -21.67
N ASN A 356 28.20 -1.61 -21.27
CA ASN A 356 28.12 -0.61 -20.21
C ASN A 356 27.33 -1.16 -19.03
N PRO A 357 27.72 -0.80 -17.78
CA PRO A 357 26.88 -1.08 -16.63
C PRO A 357 25.59 -0.26 -16.70
N TYR A 358 24.45 -0.92 -16.52
CA TYR A 358 23.14 -0.28 -16.48
C TYR A 358 22.48 -0.55 -15.12
N LEU A 359 22.18 0.52 -14.40
CA LEU A 359 21.59 0.44 -13.07
C LEU A 359 20.07 0.33 -13.16
N LEU A 360 19.55 -0.88 -13.02
CA LEU A 360 18.13 -1.16 -12.92
C LEU A 360 17.63 -0.95 -11.49
N SER A 361 16.36 -0.58 -11.34
CA SER A 361 15.73 -0.47 -10.04
C SER A 361 14.28 -0.93 -10.07
N TYR A 362 13.84 -1.57 -8.99
CA TYR A 362 12.46 -2.00 -8.81
C TYR A 362 11.99 -1.68 -7.39
N THR A 363 10.68 -1.79 -7.15
CA THR A 363 10.09 -1.61 -5.84
C THR A 363 9.84 -2.95 -5.15
N THR A 364 9.86 -2.96 -3.83
CA THR A 364 9.53 -4.11 -2.99
C THR A 364 8.59 -3.69 -1.87
N PRO A 365 7.68 -4.56 -1.41
CA PRO A 365 6.90 -4.31 -0.20
C PRO A 365 7.81 -4.20 1.03
N MET A 366 7.55 -3.24 1.91
CA MET A 366 8.34 -3.02 3.12
C MET A 366 7.55 -2.38 4.24
N ASN A 367 8.04 -2.49 5.48
CA ASN A 367 7.50 -1.86 6.68
C ASN A 367 8.12 -0.46 6.89
N ALA A 368 7.95 0.44 5.94
CA ALA A 368 8.62 1.74 5.98
C ALA A 368 7.69 2.94 6.19
N LEU A 369 6.38 2.76 6.13
CA LEU A 369 5.44 3.84 6.39
C LEU A 369 5.39 4.16 7.88
N LYS A 370 5.58 5.43 8.22
CA LYS A 370 5.36 5.96 9.57
C LYS A 370 4.32 7.06 9.56
N TYR A 371 3.50 7.10 10.60
CA TYR A 371 2.60 8.22 10.84
C TYR A 371 2.34 8.46 12.32
N LEU A 372 2.00 9.69 12.64
CA LEU A 372 1.53 10.14 13.94
C LEU A 372 0.28 10.99 13.71
N VAL A 373 -0.83 10.59 14.32
CA VAL A 373 -2.08 11.36 14.32
C VAL A 373 -2.38 11.77 15.77
N ARG A 374 -2.75 13.02 15.96
CA ARG A 374 -3.25 13.56 17.23
C ARG A 374 -4.53 14.31 16.97
N GLY A 375 -5.48 14.18 17.88
CA GLY A 375 -6.72 14.89 17.71
C GLY A 375 -7.49 15.07 18.98
N ILE A 376 -8.54 15.89 18.88
CA ILE A 376 -9.54 16.13 19.91
C ILE A 376 -10.90 16.05 19.24
N ASP A 377 -11.73 15.13 19.70
CA ASP A 377 -13.12 14.99 19.30
C ASP A 377 -14.01 15.51 20.42
N PHE A 378 -15.08 16.22 20.09
CA PHE A 378 -16.04 16.68 21.07
C PHE A 378 -17.47 16.58 20.55
N ASP A 379 -18.41 16.33 21.48
CA ASP A 379 -19.86 16.33 21.25
C ASP A 379 -20.54 17.01 22.44
N PHE A 380 -21.17 18.14 22.17
CA PHE A 380 -21.87 18.97 23.13
C PHE A 380 -23.37 18.96 22.83
N ASP A 381 -24.11 18.10 23.50
CA ASP A 381 -25.56 18.07 23.49
C ASP A 381 -26.08 18.97 24.61
N PHE A 382 -26.60 20.13 24.26
CA PHE A 382 -27.18 21.08 25.21
C PHE A 382 -28.60 20.69 25.63
N GLY A 383 -29.13 19.60 25.06
CA GLY A 383 -30.51 19.17 25.30
C GLY A 383 -31.52 20.13 24.68
N ARG A 384 -32.76 20.01 25.14
CA ARG A 384 -33.84 20.89 24.69
C ARG A 384 -34.04 22.02 25.68
N VAL A 385 -34.03 23.26 25.19
CA VAL A 385 -34.45 24.45 25.91
C VAL A 385 -35.97 24.55 25.79
N ASP A 386 -36.71 24.20 26.87
CA ASP A 386 -38.17 24.05 26.80
C ASP A 386 -38.88 25.40 26.50
N ALA A 387 -38.35 26.54 26.99
CA ALA A 387 -38.91 27.86 26.75
C ALA A 387 -39.05 28.23 25.25
N ILE A 388 -38.09 27.80 24.45
CA ILE A 388 -38.06 28.01 23.00
C ILE A 388 -38.28 26.74 22.19
N ARG A 389 -38.52 25.61 22.87
CA ARG A 389 -38.78 24.28 22.27
C ARG A 389 -37.71 23.85 21.27
N THR A 390 -36.46 24.25 21.51
CA THR A 390 -35.34 24.08 20.59
C THR A 390 -34.24 23.24 21.26
N ALA A 391 -33.74 22.25 20.56
CA ALA A 391 -32.56 21.47 20.96
C ALA A 391 -31.35 21.89 20.14
N PHE A 392 -30.18 21.90 20.78
CA PHE A 392 -28.91 22.24 20.17
C PHE A 392 -27.90 21.12 20.40
N ASN A 393 -27.22 20.71 19.34
CA ASN A 393 -26.07 19.81 19.42
C ASN A 393 -24.94 20.39 18.57
N LEU A 394 -23.75 20.49 19.17
CA LEU A 394 -22.51 20.91 18.51
C LEU A 394 -21.49 19.81 18.67
N ASN A 395 -21.09 19.20 17.57
CA ASN A 395 -19.98 18.27 17.55
C ASN A 395 -18.88 18.74 16.62
N GLY A 396 -17.67 18.24 16.83
CA GLY A 396 -16.53 18.61 16.01
C GLY A 396 -15.29 17.79 16.30
N SER A 397 -14.33 17.95 15.42
CA SER A 397 -13.06 17.27 15.50
C SER A 397 -11.93 18.19 15.05
N TYR A 398 -10.85 18.21 15.81
CA TYR A 398 -9.56 18.73 15.40
C TYR A 398 -8.59 17.58 15.22
N MET A 399 -7.95 17.47 14.07
CA MET A 399 -6.96 16.45 13.78
C MET A 399 -5.69 17.11 13.22
N TRP A 400 -4.56 16.67 13.72
CA TRP A 400 -3.23 16.94 13.20
C TRP A 400 -2.55 15.63 12.86
N ARG A 401 -1.92 15.55 11.68
CA ARG A 401 -1.23 14.36 11.20
C ARG A 401 0.14 14.71 10.67
N LYS A 402 1.10 13.85 10.98
CA LYS A 402 2.42 13.80 10.37
C LYS A 402 2.62 12.42 9.78
N SER A 403 3.09 12.31 8.53
CA SER A 403 3.41 11.01 7.89
C SER A 403 4.66 11.11 7.03
N GLY A 404 5.39 10.01 6.91
CA GLY A 404 6.62 9.92 6.17
C GLY A 404 7.09 8.48 6.02
N SER A 405 8.34 8.27 5.71
CA SER A 405 8.94 6.95 5.52
C SER A 405 10.14 6.76 6.46
N ASN A 406 10.40 5.51 6.85
CA ASN A 406 11.65 5.10 7.50
C ASN A 406 12.71 4.66 6.48
N ASN A 407 12.35 4.63 5.20
CA ASN A 407 13.24 4.23 4.12
C ASN A 407 13.98 5.43 3.53
N TYR A 408 15.16 5.19 3.00
CA TYR A 408 15.88 6.18 2.23
C TYR A 408 15.07 6.66 1.03
N MET A 409 15.29 7.90 0.63
CA MET A 409 14.82 8.41 -0.64
C MET A 409 15.93 8.27 -1.69
N PHE A 410 15.53 7.85 -2.89
CA PHE A 410 16.44 7.63 -4.02
C PHE A 410 16.07 8.57 -5.17
N TRP A 411 17.07 9.23 -5.73
CA TRP A 411 16.85 10.12 -6.85
C TRP A 411 18.08 10.24 -7.75
N ASN A 412 17.84 10.27 -9.04
CA ASN A 412 18.80 10.71 -10.03
C ASN A 412 18.08 11.39 -11.19
N LYS A 413 18.81 12.23 -11.93
CA LYS A 413 18.32 12.89 -13.14
C LYS A 413 18.97 12.22 -14.34
N ILE A 414 18.22 11.39 -15.04
CA ILE A 414 18.66 10.80 -16.29
C ILE A 414 18.48 11.84 -17.39
N THR A 415 19.57 12.20 -18.08
CA THR A 415 19.56 13.11 -19.21
C THR A 415 20.13 12.40 -20.44
N GLY A 416 19.26 12.12 -21.43
CA GLY A 416 19.67 11.51 -22.69
C GLY A 416 19.67 9.97 -22.70
N THR A 417 20.15 9.41 -23.81
CA THR A 417 20.17 7.97 -24.09
C THR A 417 21.57 7.35 -24.02
N ASP A 418 22.57 8.13 -23.63
CA ASP A 418 23.95 7.65 -23.50
C ASP A 418 24.14 6.89 -22.20
N TYR A 419 24.08 5.57 -22.28
CA TYR A 419 24.23 4.66 -21.13
C TYR A 419 25.58 4.78 -20.41
N SER A 420 26.62 5.25 -21.11
CA SER A 420 27.94 5.48 -20.51
C SER A 420 27.95 6.65 -19.53
N LYS A 421 26.98 7.56 -19.66
CA LYS A 421 26.84 8.79 -18.88
C LYS A 421 25.65 8.78 -17.91
N TYR A 422 25.03 7.62 -17.69
CA TYR A 422 23.95 7.55 -16.72
C TYR A 422 24.48 7.85 -15.32
N PRO A 423 23.78 8.71 -14.57
CA PRO A 423 24.24 9.09 -13.24
C PRO A 423 24.17 7.92 -12.26
N HIS A 424 24.96 8.01 -11.22
CA HIS A 424 24.76 7.22 -10.00
C HIS A 424 23.38 7.50 -9.41
N MET A 425 22.91 6.68 -8.48
CA MET A 425 21.67 6.93 -7.73
C MET A 425 22.01 7.63 -6.42
N GLY A 426 21.60 8.89 -6.27
CA GLY A 426 21.70 9.60 -5.02
C GLY A 426 20.79 9.02 -3.95
N VAL A 427 21.31 8.87 -2.73
CA VAL A 427 20.61 8.34 -1.56
C VAL A 427 20.50 9.46 -0.52
N PHE A 428 19.25 9.80 -0.17
CA PHE A 428 18.90 10.86 0.76
C PHE A 428 18.33 10.30 2.05
N SER A 429 18.31 11.10 3.13
CA SER A 429 17.89 10.64 4.44
C SER A 429 16.42 10.17 4.46
N PRO A 430 16.05 9.24 5.35
CA PRO A 430 14.67 8.78 5.49
C PRO A 430 13.66 9.90 5.81
N ASP A 431 14.09 10.95 6.48
CA ASP A 431 13.24 12.09 6.85
C ASP A 431 13.18 13.20 5.78
N TYR A 432 13.68 12.90 4.58
CA TYR A 432 13.74 13.86 3.49
C TYR A 432 12.38 14.47 3.14
N GLU A 433 11.32 13.66 3.08
CA GLU A 433 9.95 14.13 2.84
C GLU A 433 9.04 13.76 4.02
N THR A 434 8.35 14.77 4.54
CA THR A 434 7.34 14.60 5.58
C THR A 434 6.07 15.34 5.21
N ASP A 435 4.96 14.61 5.16
CA ASP A 435 3.64 15.16 4.91
C ASP A 435 2.97 15.52 6.23
N TYR A 436 2.40 16.73 6.27
CA TYR A 436 1.61 17.21 7.39
C TYR A 436 0.20 17.56 6.91
N SER A 437 -0.78 17.32 7.75
CA SER A 437 -2.13 17.83 7.54
C SER A 437 -2.77 18.18 8.87
N GLU A 438 -3.62 19.21 8.86
CA GLU A 438 -4.46 19.56 10.00
C GLU A 438 -5.85 19.97 9.53
N ARG A 439 -6.85 19.57 10.29
CA ARG A 439 -8.24 19.89 9.99
C ARG A 439 -9.02 20.17 11.26
N LEU A 440 -9.81 21.25 11.25
CA LEU A 440 -10.81 21.55 12.26
C LEU A 440 -12.16 21.66 11.57
N ALA A 441 -13.10 20.81 11.95
CA ALA A 441 -14.46 20.83 11.44
C ALA A 441 -15.46 20.74 12.59
N THR A 442 -16.59 21.43 12.44
CA THR A 442 -17.70 21.39 13.40
C THR A 442 -19.02 21.20 12.67
N ASN A 443 -19.96 20.57 13.36
CA ASN A 443 -21.33 20.41 12.92
C ASN A 443 -22.26 20.94 14.03
N LEU A 444 -23.06 21.95 13.70
CA LEU A 444 -24.12 22.45 14.57
C LEU A 444 -25.47 21.96 14.05
N ARG A 445 -26.21 21.26 14.90
CA ARG A 445 -27.59 20.84 14.64
C ARG A 445 -28.55 21.54 15.57
N VAL A 446 -29.53 22.22 15.01
CA VAL A 446 -30.59 22.92 15.73
C VAL A 446 -31.93 22.28 15.34
N ILE A 447 -32.68 21.81 16.32
CA ILE A 447 -34.00 21.19 16.11
C ILE A 447 -35.05 22.04 16.84
N HIS A 448 -35.92 22.69 16.07
CA HIS A 448 -37.00 23.52 16.60
C HIS A 448 -38.35 22.86 16.36
N ASN A 449 -39.12 22.65 17.42
CA ASN A 449 -40.46 22.09 17.35
C ASN A 449 -41.53 23.20 17.43
N ILE A 450 -42.48 23.16 16.49
CA ILE A 450 -43.65 24.05 16.45
C ILE A 450 -44.94 23.20 16.58
N PRO A 451 -45.30 22.77 17.80
CA PRO A 451 -46.40 21.81 18.01
C PRO A 451 -47.76 22.35 17.52
N GLN A 452 -47.93 23.68 17.48
CA GLN A 452 -49.20 24.31 17.08
C GLN A 452 -49.62 23.94 15.66
N ILE A 453 -48.62 23.66 14.79
CA ILE A 453 -48.86 23.25 13.39
C ILE A 453 -48.25 21.88 13.08
N GLY A 454 -47.78 21.16 14.12
CA GLY A 454 -47.16 19.82 13.96
C GLY A 454 -45.85 19.85 13.17
N LEU A 455 -45.10 20.96 13.17
CA LEU A 455 -43.92 21.14 12.35
C LEU A 455 -42.63 21.00 13.17
N VAL A 456 -41.63 20.31 12.58
CA VAL A 456 -40.26 20.24 13.09
C VAL A 456 -39.31 20.84 12.07
N VAL A 457 -38.56 21.85 12.47
CA VAL A 457 -37.51 22.46 11.65
C VAL A 457 -36.15 22.03 12.16
N THR A 458 -35.35 21.43 11.29
CA THR A 458 -33.99 21.01 11.60
C THR A 458 -33.00 21.79 10.71
N LEU A 459 -32.15 22.60 11.34
CA LEU A 459 -31.03 23.27 10.70
C LEU A 459 -29.76 22.47 11.03
N THR A 460 -28.99 22.12 10.02
CA THR A 460 -27.66 21.53 10.17
C THR A 460 -26.64 22.43 9.47
N ALA A 461 -25.67 22.93 10.20
CA ALA A 461 -24.57 23.74 9.69
C ALA A 461 -23.24 23.01 9.88
N ASN A 462 -22.60 22.66 8.78
CA ASN A 462 -21.25 22.07 8.79
C ASN A 462 -20.25 23.16 8.44
N VAL A 463 -19.25 23.34 9.30
CA VAL A 463 -18.19 24.32 9.08
C VAL A 463 -16.84 23.63 9.12
N ILE A 464 -16.10 23.76 8.02
CA ILE A 464 -14.67 23.44 8.00
C ILE A 464 -13.95 24.78 8.28
N TRP A 465 -13.40 24.92 9.48
CA TRP A 465 -12.70 26.14 9.91
C TRP A 465 -11.28 26.20 9.40
N LYS A 466 -10.65 25.02 9.31
CA LYS A 466 -9.26 24.86 8.89
C LYS A 466 -9.12 23.54 8.16
N ASP A 467 -8.55 23.59 6.97
CA ASP A 467 -8.10 22.43 6.23
C ASP A 467 -6.79 22.83 5.55
N ARG A 468 -5.69 22.31 6.09
CA ARG A 468 -4.36 22.67 5.68
C ARG A 468 -3.53 21.41 5.48
N SER A 469 -2.82 21.33 4.38
CA SER A 469 -1.84 20.30 4.13
C SER A 469 -0.53 20.93 3.66
N TRP A 470 0.59 20.41 4.13
CA TRP A 470 1.89 20.88 3.67
C TRP A 470 2.89 19.73 3.67
N LYS A 471 3.89 19.87 2.83
CA LYS A 471 5.01 18.94 2.76
C LYS A 471 6.27 19.68 3.20
N SER A 472 7.00 19.09 4.13
CA SER A 472 8.33 19.56 4.52
C SER A 472 9.37 18.64 3.89
N TYR A 473 10.33 19.24 3.22
CA TYR A 473 11.52 18.57 2.74
C TYR A 473 12.66 18.85 3.72
N GLY A 474 13.49 17.85 4.00
CA GLY A 474 14.74 18.05 4.71
C GLY A 474 15.67 19.00 3.94
N ASN A 475 16.67 19.55 4.61
CA ASN A 475 17.65 20.46 3.98
C ASN A 475 18.58 19.77 2.96
N ASP A 476 18.37 18.48 2.69
CA ASP A 476 19.28 17.64 1.95
C ASP A 476 18.94 17.70 0.46
N SER A 477 19.37 18.75 -0.21
CA SER A 477 19.45 18.78 -1.67
C SER A 477 20.66 17.99 -2.20
N ILE A 478 21.57 17.63 -1.31
CA ILE A 478 22.79 16.85 -1.55
C ILE A 478 22.58 15.45 -0.95
N PRO A 479 22.92 14.36 -1.66
CA PRO A 479 22.79 13.02 -1.13
C PRO A 479 23.77 12.78 0.02
N ILE A 480 23.41 11.89 0.96
CA ILE A 480 24.30 11.43 2.03
C ILE A 480 25.15 10.24 1.61
N LYS A 481 24.67 9.48 0.63
CA LYS A 481 25.31 8.30 0.04
C LYS A 481 24.93 8.22 -1.44
N TYR A 482 25.56 7.32 -2.18
CA TYR A 482 25.14 6.98 -3.53
C TYR A 482 25.22 5.49 -3.79
N ILE A 483 24.41 5.01 -4.73
CA ILE A 483 24.52 3.67 -5.28
C ILE A 483 25.24 3.80 -6.62
N SER A 484 26.39 3.13 -6.72
CA SER A 484 27.19 3.17 -7.92
C SER A 484 26.50 2.46 -9.08
N ARG A 485 26.42 3.12 -10.23
CA ARG A 485 25.96 2.50 -11.48
C ARG A 485 26.88 1.38 -11.96
N LEU A 486 28.16 1.40 -11.56
CA LEU A 486 29.15 0.46 -12.03
C LEU A 486 28.96 -0.94 -11.45
N ASP A 487 28.64 -1.04 -10.15
CA ASP A 487 28.54 -2.32 -9.45
C ASP A 487 27.27 -2.48 -8.61
N GLY A 488 26.40 -1.46 -8.55
CA GLY A 488 25.16 -1.46 -7.78
C GLY A 488 25.36 -1.41 -6.26
N LYS A 489 26.55 -1.12 -5.77
CA LYS A 489 26.86 -1.06 -4.34
C LYS A 489 26.68 0.35 -3.78
N LEU A 490 26.44 0.39 -2.46
CA LEU A 490 26.30 1.62 -1.70
C LEU A 490 27.65 2.15 -1.26
N TYR A 491 27.87 3.44 -1.48
CA TYR A 491 29.07 4.17 -1.06
C TYR A 491 28.69 5.43 -0.29
N ASP A 492 29.57 5.87 0.59
CA ASP A 492 29.46 7.18 1.23
C ASP A 492 29.75 8.28 0.22
N PHE A 493 28.98 9.36 0.27
CA PHE A 493 29.12 10.50 -0.62
C PHE A 493 29.84 11.65 0.11
N ASN A 494 30.88 12.19 -0.53
CA ASN A 494 31.53 13.40 -0.04
C ASN A 494 30.82 14.63 -0.65
N PRO A 495 30.21 15.51 0.15
CA PRO A 495 29.53 16.71 -0.35
C PRO A 495 30.39 17.63 -1.22
N ASP A 496 31.71 17.64 -1.02
CA ASP A 496 32.62 18.47 -1.81
C ASP A 496 32.72 18.01 -3.28
N ASP A 497 32.37 16.75 -3.57
CA ASP A 497 32.43 16.16 -4.90
C ASP A 497 31.16 16.40 -5.75
N ILE A 498 30.16 17.13 -5.22
CA ILE A 498 28.83 17.27 -5.86
C ILE A 498 28.88 17.91 -7.26
N ASP A 499 29.84 18.75 -7.51
CA ASP A 499 30.01 19.44 -8.79
C ASP A 499 31.02 18.73 -9.72
N SER A 500 31.54 17.57 -9.34
CA SER A 500 32.42 16.76 -10.18
C SER A 500 31.65 16.08 -11.31
N GLU A 501 32.32 15.78 -12.41
CA GLU A 501 31.73 15.14 -13.60
C GLU A 501 31.13 13.75 -13.28
N GLU A 502 31.73 13.01 -12.34
CA GLU A 502 31.30 11.68 -11.93
C GLU A 502 29.90 11.70 -11.27
N PHE A 503 29.57 12.76 -10.54
CA PHE A 503 28.34 12.85 -9.77
C PHE A 503 27.27 13.76 -10.40
N ILE A 504 27.46 14.16 -11.65
CA ILE A 504 26.42 14.90 -12.39
C ILE A 504 25.11 14.09 -12.39
N GLY A 505 24.02 14.75 -12.01
CA GLY A 505 22.68 14.17 -12.05
C GLY A 505 22.19 13.50 -10.76
N ILE A 506 23.00 13.42 -9.71
CA ILE A 506 22.51 12.99 -8.37
C ILE A 506 22.12 14.16 -7.48
N ASP A 507 22.37 15.38 -7.91
CA ASP A 507 22.10 16.64 -7.22
C ASP A 507 20.65 17.10 -7.39
N ARG A 508 19.97 17.41 -6.31
CA ARG A 508 18.60 17.93 -6.29
C ARG A 508 18.50 19.43 -6.05
N ARG A 509 19.61 20.16 -5.94
CA ARG A 509 19.62 21.62 -5.69
C ARG A 509 18.76 22.40 -6.70
N SER A 510 18.73 21.97 -7.94
CA SER A 510 17.90 22.59 -8.99
C SER A 510 16.41 22.23 -8.92
N THR A 511 16.06 21.11 -8.28
CA THR A 511 14.68 20.62 -8.14
C THR A 511 14.05 21.01 -6.81
N VAL A 512 14.88 21.17 -5.77
CA VAL A 512 14.50 21.63 -4.45
C VAL A 512 14.68 23.15 -4.41
N ASN A 513 13.74 23.86 -5.02
CA ASN A 513 13.70 25.32 -4.86
C ASN A 513 13.33 25.65 -3.41
N PRO A 514 14.10 26.48 -2.68
CA PRO A 514 13.77 26.94 -1.33
C PRO A 514 12.35 27.51 -1.20
N THR A 515 11.82 28.12 -2.24
CA THR A 515 10.42 28.60 -2.30
C THR A 515 9.40 27.46 -2.52
N ARG A 516 9.81 26.25 -2.93
CA ARG A 516 8.99 25.06 -3.05
C ARG A 516 9.15 24.06 -1.91
N LEU A 517 10.01 24.36 -0.93
CA LEU A 517 10.24 23.52 0.25
C LEU A 517 8.98 23.34 1.10
N ILE A 518 8.00 24.22 0.96
CA ILE A 518 6.71 24.12 1.61
C ILE A 518 5.64 24.20 0.53
N ARG A 519 5.16 23.07 0.04
CA ARG A 519 3.89 23.02 -0.67
C ARG A 519 2.80 23.07 0.38
N GLU A 520 2.25 24.25 0.59
CA GLU A 520 1.13 24.46 1.48
C GLU A 520 -0.17 24.56 0.67
N GLY A 521 -1.11 23.68 0.98
CA GLY A 521 -2.49 23.77 0.52
C GLY A 521 -3.35 24.23 1.71
N VAL A 522 -3.87 25.44 1.65
CA VAL A 522 -4.83 25.97 2.63
C VAL A 522 -6.16 26.16 1.94
N MET A 523 -7.19 25.46 2.44
CA MET A 523 -8.56 25.71 1.99
C MET A 523 -9.18 26.82 2.83
N PRO A 524 -9.90 27.77 2.21
CA PRO A 524 -10.67 28.76 2.96
C PRO A 524 -11.75 28.07 3.78
N PRO A 525 -12.22 28.69 4.87
CA PRO A 525 -13.34 28.16 5.63
C PRO A 525 -14.56 27.89 4.74
N LEU A 526 -15.14 26.71 4.88
CA LEU A 526 -16.31 26.27 4.12
C LEU A 526 -17.50 26.08 5.06
N LEU A 527 -18.59 26.78 4.79
CA LEU A 527 -19.88 26.61 5.47
C LEU A 527 -20.88 25.94 4.53
N THR A 528 -21.45 24.83 4.98
CA THR A 528 -22.58 24.19 4.30
C THR A 528 -23.77 24.15 5.25
N MET A 529 -24.93 24.62 4.80
CA MET A 529 -26.16 24.63 5.59
C MET A 529 -27.23 23.80 4.92
N ASN A 530 -27.94 23.00 5.71
CA ASN A 530 -29.08 22.21 5.28
C ASN A 530 -30.27 22.50 6.21
N LEU A 531 -31.41 22.85 5.62
CA LEU A 531 -32.66 23.07 6.31
C LEU A 531 -33.65 21.97 5.91
N ASN A 532 -34.11 21.22 6.90
CA ASN A 532 -35.14 20.20 6.73
C ASN A 532 -36.39 20.60 7.52
N ILE A 533 -37.55 20.50 6.89
CA ILE A 533 -38.86 20.84 7.48
C ILE A 533 -39.74 19.60 7.32
N THR A 534 -40.19 19.03 8.43
CA THR A 534 -41.00 17.82 8.48
C THR A 534 -42.22 18.00 9.37
#